data_4b5dbf205caf5aeb3f73c46af9c2d943
#
_entry.id   4b5dbf205caf5aeb3f73c46af9c2d943
#
_cell.length_a   1.000
_cell.length_b   1.000
_cell.length_c   1.000
_cell.angle_alpha   90.00
_cell.angle_beta   90.00
_cell.angle_gamma   90.00
#
_symmetry.space_group_name_H-M   'P 1'
#
loop_
_entity.id
_entity.type
_entity.pdbx_description
1 polymer ?
#
loop_
_entity_poly.entity_id
_entity_poly.type
_entity_poly.pdbx_seq_one_letter_code
_entity_poly.pdbx_strand_id
1 'polypeptide(L)'
;MLELLKRMRIMTDLSKILDKAKELEAKMKESQEKIKNIKVEGISGTNSVKVTLDGEGEMEKIEISNEILKEDKTIIEDLIVAAHNNAKAQLKSKTAEEISKTAGGFGIPGFKWPL
;
A
#
# COMPACT_ATOMS: atom_id res chain seq x y z
N MET A 1 17.23 40.37 27.54
CA MET A 1 16.14 39.54 28.04
C MET A 1 15.17 39.07 27.00
N LEU A 2 14.71 39.95 26.12
CA LEU A 2 13.81 39.60 25.02
C LEU A 2 14.43 38.62 24.00
N GLU A 3 15.73 38.75 23.73
CA GLU A 3 16.43 37.84 22.83
C GLU A 3 16.57 36.43 23.40
N LEU A 4 16.76 36.33 24.72
CA LEU A 4 16.85 35.02 25.38
C LEU A 4 15.49 34.30 25.34
N LEU A 5 14.42 35.04 25.55
CA LEU A 5 13.05 34.51 25.46
C LEU A 5 12.71 34.06 24.05
N LYS A 6 13.13 34.81 23.03
CA LYS A 6 12.98 34.43 21.64
C LYS A 6 13.75 33.15 21.30
N ARG A 7 14.99 33.01 21.81
CA ARG A 7 15.79 31.81 21.62
C ARG A 7 15.15 30.59 22.33
N MET A 8 14.61 30.79 23.51
CA MET A 8 13.89 29.71 24.22
C MET A 8 12.64 29.28 23.49
N ARG A 9 11.90 30.22 22.91
CA ARG A 9 10.73 29.89 22.08
C ARG A 9 11.11 29.08 20.85
N ILE A 10 12.17 29.49 20.14
CA ILE A 10 12.66 28.78 18.97
C ILE A 10 13.06 27.35 19.33
N MET A 11 13.75 27.15 20.44
CA MET A 11 14.14 25.83 20.92
C MET A 11 12.93 24.95 21.26
N THR A 12 11.90 25.54 21.89
CA THR A 12 10.66 24.83 22.21
C THR A 12 9.91 24.45 20.94
N ASP A 13 9.84 25.34 19.94
CA ASP A 13 9.18 25.07 18.67
C ASP A 13 9.92 23.99 17.88
N LEU A 14 11.26 24.03 17.88
CA LEU A 14 12.08 23.01 17.23
C LEU A 14 11.90 21.64 17.90
N SER A 15 11.79 21.61 19.21
CA SER A 15 11.54 20.38 19.95
C SER A 15 10.20 19.75 19.56
N LYS A 16 9.15 20.57 19.43
CA LYS A 16 7.83 20.11 18.98
C LYS A 16 7.88 19.57 17.55
N ILE A 17 8.61 20.23 16.66
CA ILE A 17 8.79 19.80 15.28
C ILE A 17 9.51 18.45 15.24
N LEU A 18 10.57 18.30 16.03
CA LEU A 18 11.31 17.04 16.13
C LEU A 18 10.44 15.90 16.68
N ASP A 19 9.62 16.18 17.68
CA ASP A 19 8.70 15.20 18.25
C ASP A 19 7.68 14.74 17.22
N LYS A 20 7.13 15.67 16.44
CA LYS A 20 6.20 15.34 15.36
C LYS A 20 6.89 14.55 14.24
N ALA A 21 8.13 14.90 13.92
CA ALA A 21 8.90 14.18 12.91
C ALA A 21 9.16 12.73 13.36
N LYS A 22 9.48 12.50 14.63
CA LYS A 22 9.67 11.16 15.19
C LYS A 22 8.36 10.36 15.16
N GLU A 23 7.25 11.00 15.51
CA GLU A 23 5.94 10.39 15.49
C GLU A 23 5.55 9.99 14.06
N LEU A 24 5.80 10.88 13.09
CA LEU A 24 5.57 10.60 11.68
C LEU A 24 6.42 9.42 11.21
N GLU A 25 7.70 9.40 11.56
CA GLU A 25 8.61 8.32 11.22
C GLU A 25 8.11 6.98 11.76
N ALA A 26 7.66 6.95 13.02
CA ALA A 26 7.11 5.74 13.64
C ALA A 26 5.86 5.26 12.92
N LYS A 27 4.95 6.17 12.55
CA LYS A 27 3.73 5.83 11.82
C LYS A 27 4.02 5.37 10.39
N MET A 28 5.03 5.96 9.75
CA MET A 28 5.46 5.52 8.42
C MET A 28 6.03 4.11 8.47
N LYS A 29 6.83 3.77 9.47
CA LYS A 29 7.35 2.43 9.66
C LYS A 29 6.22 1.42 9.88
N GLU A 30 5.26 1.77 10.72
CA GLU A 30 4.08 0.94 10.97
C GLU A 30 3.28 0.73 9.69
N SER A 31 3.08 1.79 8.91
CA SER A 31 2.39 1.72 7.62
C SER A 31 3.14 0.83 6.63
N GLN A 32 4.45 0.95 6.54
CA GLN A 32 5.28 0.10 5.69
C GLN A 32 5.19 -1.37 6.07
N GLU A 33 5.16 -1.69 7.37
CA GLU A 33 4.98 -3.05 7.84
C GLU A 33 3.61 -3.60 7.46
N LYS A 34 2.57 -2.79 7.59
CA LYS A 34 1.23 -3.18 7.17
C LYS A 34 1.15 -3.42 5.66
N ILE A 35 1.78 -2.55 4.86
CA ILE A 35 1.85 -2.70 3.40
C ILE A 35 2.59 -3.99 3.05
N LYS A 36 3.69 -4.27 3.71
CA LYS A 36 4.49 -5.47 3.47
C LYS A 36 3.71 -6.75 3.73
N ASN A 37 2.79 -6.71 4.68
CA ASN A 37 1.96 -7.86 5.06
C ASN A 37 0.65 -7.95 4.27
N ILE A 38 0.40 -7.04 3.34
CA ILE A 38 -0.76 -7.09 2.46
C ILE A 38 -0.66 -8.32 1.56
N LYS A 39 -1.78 -9.01 1.40
CA LYS A 39 -1.94 -10.07 0.41
C LYS A 39 -3.23 -9.83 -0.35
N VAL A 40 -3.16 -9.94 -1.66
CA VAL A 40 -4.32 -9.77 -2.53
C VAL A 40 -4.46 -10.97 -3.45
N GLU A 41 -5.70 -11.29 -3.78
CA GLU A 41 -6.03 -12.34 -4.73
C GLU A 41 -6.71 -11.72 -5.93
N GLY A 42 -6.11 -11.90 -7.10
CA GLY A 42 -6.73 -11.53 -8.37
C GLY A 42 -7.33 -12.75 -9.02
N ILE A 43 -8.49 -12.61 -9.59
CA ILE A 43 -9.23 -13.71 -10.23
C ILE A 43 -9.62 -13.36 -11.65
N SER A 44 -9.75 -14.39 -12.49
CA SER A 44 -10.25 -14.26 -13.85
C SER A 44 -11.02 -15.52 -14.26
N GLY A 45 -11.80 -15.41 -15.32
CA GLY A 45 -12.49 -16.54 -15.92
C GLY A 45 -13.43 -17.28 -14.98
N THR A 46 -14.29 -16.57 -14.24
CA THR A 46 -15.23 -17.17 -13.27
C THR A 46 -14.50 -18.00 -12.20
N ASN A 47 -13.46 -17.43 -11.62
CA ASN A 47 -12.61 -18.09 -10.62
C ASN A 47 -11.75 -19.24 -11.17
N SER A 48 -11.57 -19.30 -12.47
CA SER A 48 -10.76 -20.35 -13.10
C SER A 48 -9.27 -20.18 -12.85
N VAL A 49 -8.82 -18.92 -12.72
CA VAL A 49 -7.43 -18.58 -12.41
C VAL A 49 -7.40 -17.62 -11.25
N LYS A 50 -6.56 -17.91 -10.27
CA LYS A 50 -6.36 -17.05 -9.09
C LYS A 50 -4.87 -16.81 -8.91
N VAL A 51 -4.50 -15.53 -8.78
CA VAL A 51 -3.12 -15.10 -8.52
C VAL A 51 -3.07 -14.41 -7.17
N THR A 52 -2.13 -14.79 -6.33
CA THR A 52 -1.90 -14.16 -5.03
C THR A 52 -0.61 -13.35 -5.10
N LEU A 53 -0.70 -12.06 -4.78
CA LEU A 53 0.45 -11.17 -4.69
C LEU A 53 0.65 -10.73 -3.25
N ASP A 54 1.90 -10.55 -2.85
CA ASP A 54 2.24 -9.93 -1.56
C ASP A 54 2.26 -8.41 -1.67
N GLY A 55 2.59 -7.74 -0.56
CA GLY A 55 2.63 -6.27 -0.50
C GLY A 55 3.71 -5.64 -1.36
N GLU A 56 4.69 -6.40 -1.78
CA GLU A 56 5.77 -5.94 -2.66
C GLU A 56 5.45 -6.19 -4.13
N GLY A 57 4.31 -6.84 -4.40
CA GLY A 57 3.87 -7.16 -5.76
C GLY A 57 4.44 -8.46 -6.30
N GLU A 58 5.08 -9.25 -5.44
CA GLU A 58 5.58 -10.55 -5.86
C GLU A 58 4.46 -11.58 -5.86
N MET A 59 4.47 -12.44 -6.88
CA MET A 59 3.51 -13.54 -6.96
C MET A 59 3.92 -14.67 -6.03
N GLU A 60 3.10 -14.93 -5.01
CA GLU A 60 3.33 -16.02 -4.08
C GLU A 60 2.72 -17.32 -4.56
N LYS A 61 1.59 -17.23 -5.27
CA LYS A 61 0.81 -18.40 -5.64
C LYS A 61 -0.01 -18.15 -6.88
N ILE A 62 -0.16 -19.19 -7.68
CA ILE A 62 -1.11 -19.22 -8.78
C ILE A 62 -1.91 -20.51 -8.69
N GLU A 63 -3.22 -20.40 -8.81
CA GLU A 63 -4.12 -21.54 -8.84
C GLU A 63 -4.88 -21.54 -10.15
N ILE A 64 -4.84 -22.67 -10.84
CA ILE A 64 -5.51 -22.87 -12.13
C ILE A 64 -6.49 -24.02 -11.95
N SER A 65 -7.77 -23.83 -12.30
CA SER A 65 -8.75 -24.90 -12.18
C SER A 65 -8.48 -25.99 -13.21
N ASN A 66 -8.85 -27.23 -12.87
CA ASN A 66 -8.67 -28.36 -13.78
C ASN A 66 -9.47 -28.20 -15.07
N GLU A 67 -10.62 -27.55 -15.00
CA GLU A 67 -11.49 -27.33 -16.16
C GLU A 67 -10.81 -26.48 -17.22
N ILE A 68 -10.10 -25.42 -16.79
CA ILE A 68 -9.46 -24.50 -17.72
C ILE A 68 -8.25 -25.12 -18.42
N LEU A 69 -7.65 -26.15 -17.84
CA LEU A 69 -6.51 -26.86 -18.44
C LEU A 69 -6.87 -27.57 -19.75
N LYS A 70 -8.16 -27.74 -20.02
CA LYS A 70 -8.66 -28.32 -21.27
C LYS A 70 -8.77 -27.29 -22.40
N GLU A 71 -8.64 -26.01 -22.07
CA GLU A 71 -8.72 -24.94 -23.04
C GLU A 71 -7.40 -24.73 -23.78
N ASP A 72 -7.46 -23.97 -24.89
CA ASP A 72 -6.25 -23.61 -25.61
C ASP A 72 -5.26 -22.87 -24.77
N LYS A 73 -3.99 -23.10 -25.03
CA LYS A 73 -2.88 -22.45 -24.33
C LYS A 73 -3.02 -20.93 -24.30
N THR A 74 -3.44 -20.33 -25.41
CA THR A 74 -3.62 -18.87 -25.52
C THR A 74 -4.67 -18.37 -24.53
N ILE A 75 -5.76 -19.12 -24.36
CA ILE A 75 -6.82 -18.77 -23.41
C ILE A 75 -6.29 -18.80 -21.98
N ILE A 76 -5.53 -19.84 -21.64
CA ILE A 76 -4.92 -19.99 -20.30
C ILE A 76 -3.97 -18.84 -20.03
N GLU A 77 -3.10 -18.51 -20.98
CA GLU A 77 -2.16 -17.40 -20.86
C GLU A 77 -2.87 -16.07 -20.62
N ASP A 78 -3.91 -15.79 -21.40
CA ASP A 78 -4.70 -14.56 -21.27
C ASP A 78 -5.39 -14.46 -19.91
N LEU A 79 -5.90 -15.57 -19.39
CA LEU A 79 -6.54 -15.61 -18.07
C LEU A 79 -5.55 -15.39 -16.94
N ILE A 80 -4.31 -15.89 -17.08
CA ILE A 80 -3.25 -15.66 -16.11
C ILE A 80 -2.90 -14.16 -16.07
N VAL A 81 -2.73 -13.54 -17.25
CA VAL A 81 -2.46 -12.10 -17.35
C VAL A 81 -3.58 -11.29 -16.71
N ALA A 82 -4.83 -11.64 -17.00
CA ALA A 82 -6.00 -10.96 -16.45
C ALA A 82 -6.07 -11.07 -14.93
N ALA A 83 -5.82 -12.26 -14.39
CA ALA A 83 -5.82 -12.48 -12.93
C ALA A 83 -4.70 -11.68 -12.25
N HIS A 84 -3.51 -11.67 -12.83
CA HIS A 84 -2.38 -10.90 -12.33
C HIS A 84 -2.68 -9.40 -12.34
N ASN A 85 -3.22 -8.87 -13.43
CA ASN A 85 -3.57 -7.46 -13.52
C ASN A 85 -4.66 -7.09 -12.51
N ASN A 86 -5.63 -7.97 -12.28
CA ASN A 86 -6.65 -7.77 -11.26
C ASN A 86 -6.03 -7.70 -9.85
N ALA A 87 -5.09 -8.60 -9.55
CA ALA A 87 -4.37 -8.60 -8.28
C ALA A 87 -3.56 -7.31 -8.09
N LYS A 88 -2.87 -6.86 -9.15
CA LYS A 88 -2.10 -5.60 -9.11
C LYS A 88 -2.97 -4.41 -8.82
N ALA A 89 -4.14 -4.34 -9.45
CA ALA A 89 -5.09 -3.25 -9.21
C ALA A 89 -5.57 -3.23 -7.76
N GLN A 90 -5.88 -4.40 -7.20
CA GLN A 90 -6.26 -4.52 -5.79
C GLN A 90 -5.13 -4.13 -4.85
N LEU A 91 -3.91 -4.54 -5.15
CA LEU A 91 -2.74 -4.20 -4.34
C LEU A 91 -2.52 -2.69 -4.33
N LYS A 92 -2.60 -2.06 -5.50
CA LYS A 92 -2.47 -0.60 -5.63
C LYS A 92 -3.51 0.12 -4.79
N SER A 93 -4.75 -0.34 -4.83
CA SER A 93 -5.86 0.24 -4.06
C SER A 93 -5.63 0.09 -2.56
N LYS A 94 -5.23 -1.09 -2.09
CA LYS A 94 -4.96 -1.33 -0.67
C LYS A 94 -3.77 -0.55 -0.16
N THR A 95 -2.72 -0.45 -0.95
CA THR A 95 -1.52 0.34 -0.60
C THR A 95 -1.89 1.82 -0.48
N ALA A 96 -2.64 2.33 -1.44
CA ALA A 96 -3.12 3.72 -1.43
C ALA A 96 -3.99 4.00 -0.20
N GLU A 97 -4.86 3.08 0.16
CA GLU A 97 -5.72 3.17 1.33
C GLU A 97 -4.89 3.26 2.62
N GLU A 98 -3.87 2.42 2.77
CA GLU A 98 -3.00 2.42 3.93
C GLU A 98 -2.19 3.72 4.04
N ILE A 99 -1.66 4.21 2.93
CA ILE A 99 -0.94 5.48 2.87
C ILE A 99 -1.87 6.63 3.24
N SER A 100 -3.09 6.62 2.73
CA SER A 100 -4.11 7.62 3.02
C SER A 100 -4.45 7.68 4.51
N LYS A 101 -4.58 6.53 5.16
CA LYS A 101 -4.81 6.45 6.61
C LYS A 101 -3.68 7.11 7.39
N THR A 102 -2.43 6.85 6.99
CA THR A 102 -1.25 7.43 7.64
C THR A 102 -1.22 8.94 7.45
N ALA A 103 -1.42 9.43 6.22
CA ALA A 103 -1.46 10.86 5.91
C ALA A 103 -2.61 11.57 6.61
N GLY A 104 -3.80 10.93 6.64
CA GLY A 104 -4.98 11.47 7.33
C GLY A 104 -4.78 11.64 8.83
N GLY A 105 -3.98 10.78 9.45
CA GLY A 105 -3.65 10.86 10.87
C GLY A 105 -2.84 12.09 11.26
N PHE A 106 -2.25 12.80 10.29
CA PHE A 106 -1.50 14.04 10.51
C PHE A 106 -2.29 15.30 10.19
N GLY A 107 -3.58 15.16 9.86
CA GLY A 107 -4.47 16.30 9.72
C GLY A 107 -4.06 17.30 8.63
N ILE A 108 -3.64 16.81 7.48
CA ILE A 108 -3.34 17.67 6.33
C ILE A 108 -4.64 17.86 5.54
N PRO A 109 -5.40 18.93 5.79
CA PRO A 109 -6.69 19.11 5.13
C PRO A 109 -6.49 19.40 3.65
N GLY A 110 -7.26 18.73 2.81
CA GLY A 110 -7.24 18.96 1.37
C GLY A 110 -6.13 18.23 0.62
N PHE A 111 -5.29 17.48 1.31
CA PHE A 111 -4.25 16.69 0.65
C PHE A 111 -4.86 15.45 0.01
N LYS A 112 -4.71 15.34 -1.28
CA LYS A 112 -5.13 14.15 -2.02
C LYS A 112 -3.91 13.51 -2.68
N TRP A 113 -3.74 12.22 -2.44
CA TRP A 113 -2.69 11.47 -3.12
C TRP A 113 -3.01 11.38 -4.61
N PRO A 114 -2.03 11.63 -5.49
CA PRO A 114 -2.24 11.52 -6.93
C PRO A 114 -2.22 10.05 -7.37
N LEU A 115 -3.25 9.35 -6.98
CA LEU A 115 -3.43 7.94 -7.36
C LEU A 115 -4.62 7.79 -8.34
#